data_702a1d0103a5ff2c0d55000bc8ce41e3
#
_entry.id   702a1d0103a5ff2c0d55000bc8ce41e3
#
_cell.length_a   1.000
_cell.length_b   1.000
_cell.length_c   1.000
_cell.angle_alpha   90.00
_cell.angle_beta   90.00
_cell.angle_gamma   90.00
#
_symmetry.space_group_name_H-M   'P 1'
#
loop_
_entity.id
_entity.type
_entity.pdbx_description
1 polymer ?
#
loop_
_entity_poly.entity_id
_entity_poly.type
_entity_poly.pdbx_seq_one_letter_code
_entity_poly.pdbx_strand_id
1 'polypeptide(L)'
;IRIFMEYKKNDRVTLTIEDMGSDGEGIGKVDGFTLFIKDAVIGDQVEAKIIKSKKHYAYARLEKVLQPSPFRVEPKCDYHRQCGGCQLQALSYSEQLHFKEQKIRNNLIRIGGFDTEYIDKCMEPIIGMKEPFHYRNKAQYPIGTDRDGNVITGFYAGHTHTIIANTDCALGASENQQILETILSYMRKNKVTAYDEVTGKGLVRHVLIRKGFTSGQLMVCLVINKKMTKMSYISTGVQKNTNEFLPNQGELLAALAEIQGMTSVSVSINTEKTNVIMGTEIHNLWGESTIEDTIHVRDMQKENYPYTGDALTFKISPLSFYQVNPVQTEKLYSLALEYAGLTGKET
;
A
#
# COMPACT_ATOMS: atom_id res chain seq x y z
N ILE A 1 18.41 24.83 -37.83
CA ILE A 1 18.43 25.30 -36.44
C ILE A 1 17.08 24.91 -35.85
N ARG A 2 16.99 23.82 -35.04
CA ARG A 2 15.79 23.53 -34.25
C ARG A 2 15.72 24.57 -33.13
N ILE A 3 14.81 25.52 -33.22
CA ILE A 3 14.46 26.41 -32.13
C ILE A 3 13.73 25.51 -31.13
N PHE A 4 14.41 25.06 -30.07
CA PHE A 4 13.74 24.42 -28.94
C PHE A 4 12.89 25.50 -28.26
N MET A 5 11.58 25.39 -28.31
CA MET A 5 10.71 26.20 -27.48
C MET A 5 11.04 25.86 -26.02
N GLU A 6 11.42 26.88 -25.27
CA GLU A 6 11.76 26.73 -23.84
C GLU A 6 10.46 26.75 -23.02
N TYR A 7 9.94 25.57 -22.72
CA TYR A 7 8.76 25.45 -21.85
C TYR A 7 9.07 25.78 -20.40
N LYS A 8 8.29 26.70 -19.81
CA LYS A 8 8.50 27.23 -18.45
C LYS A 8 7.45 26.74 -17.48
N LYS A 9 7.76 26.84 -16.18
CA LYS A 9 6.79 26.60 -15.13
C LYS A 9 5.55 27.48 -15.32
N ASN A 10 4.37 26.88 -15.19
CA ASN A 10 3.02 27.42 -15.40
C ASN A 10 2.54 27.48 -16.85
N ASP A 11 3.36 27.16 -17.85
CA ASP A 11 2.87 27.03 -19.21
C ASP A 11 1.82 25.93 -19.31
N ARG A 12 0.80 26.14 -20.13
CA ARG A 12 -0.23 25.16 -20.46
C ARG A 12 0.03 24.61 -21.84
N VAL A 13 -0.08 23.32 -21.96
CA VAL A 13 0.16 22.60 -23.20
C VAL A 13 -0.94 21.57 -23.43
N THR A 14 -1.27 21.35 -24.69
CA THR A 14 -2.18 20.28 -25.13
C THR A 14 -1.36 19.24 -25.87
N LEU A 15 -1.53 17.97 -25.50
CA LEU A 15 -0.80 16.87 -26.11
C LEU A 15 -1.56 15.55 -25.96
N THR A 16 -1.14 14.58 -26.79
CA THR A 16 -1.57 13.19 -26.67
C THR A 16 -0.56 12.40 -25.84
N ILE A 17 -1.04 11.52 -25.00
CA ILE A 17 -0.21 10.59 -24.24
C ILE A 17 0.15 9.40 -25.12
N GLU A 18 1.43 9.25 -25.42
CA GLU A 18 1.97 8.27 -26.36
C GLU A 18 2.49 7.01 -25.66
N ASP A 19 2.89 7.14 -24.37
CA ASP A 19 3.54 6.08 -23.62
C ASP A 19 3.28 6.27 -22.10
N MET A 20 3.74 5.34 -21.30
CA MET A 20 3.69 5.44 -19.84
C MET A 20 5.07 5.19 -19.22
N GLY A 21 5.42 6.02 -18.25
CA GLY A 21 6.66 5.95 -17.52
C GLY A 21 6.70 4.81 -16.50
N SER A 22 7.88 4.56 -15.96
CA SER A 22 8.10 3.48 -14.99
C SER A 22 7.26 3.58 -13.71
N ASP A 23 6.88 4.80 -13.35
CA ASP A 23 6.10 5.10 -12.14
C ASP A 23 4.61 5.30 -12.46
N GLY A 24 4.19 5.00 -13.69
CA GLY A 24 2.79 5.03 -14.14
C GLY A 24 2.29 6.41 -14.59
N GLU A 25 3.18 7.39 -14.73
CA GLU A 25 2.84 8.67 -15.35
C GLU A 25 2.72 8.56 -16.87
N GLY A 26 1.77 9.28 -17.45
CA GLY A 26 1.67 9.39 -18.90
C GLY A 26 2.83 10.18 -19.50
N ILE A 27 3.34 9.73 -20.63
CA ILE A 27 4.41 10.38 -21.38
C ILE A 27 3.84 10.86 -22.71
N GLY A 28 4.06 12.13 -23.01
CA GLY A 28 3.76 12.70 -24.32
C GLY A 28 4.79 13.74 -24.73
N LYS A 29 4.68 14.23 -25.96
CA LYS A 29 5.62 15.21 -26.50
C LYS A 29 4.90 16.40 -27.09
N VAL A 30 5.49 17.59 -26.91
CA VAL A 30 5.10 18.82 -27.58
C VAL A 30 6.34 19.38 -28.26
N ASP A 31 6.32 19.52 -29.58
CA ASP A 31 7.45 19.96 -30.42
C ASP A 31 8.75 19.13 -30.14
N GLY A 32 8.59 17.86 -29.84
CA GLY A 32 9.70 16.95 -29.50
C GLY A 32 10.21 17.06 -28.07
N PHE A 33 9.62 17.93 -27.23
CA PHE A 33 9.95 18.07 -25.82
C PHE A 33 9.07 17.13 -24.97
N THR A 34 9.70 16.28 -24.16
CA THR A 34 9.01 15.21 -23.41
C THR A 34 8.38 15.75 -22.13
N LEU A 35 7.13 15.36 -21.88
CA LEU A 35 6.40 15.66 -20.64
C LEU A 35 5.97 14.39 -19.93
N PHE A 36 6.13 14.39 -18.59
CA PHE A 36 5.64 13.37 -17.68
C PHE A 36 4.44 13.92 -16.93
N ILE A 37 3.29 13.27 -17.03
CA ILE A 37 2.01 13.77 -16.53
C ILE A 37 1.36 12.71 -15.66
N LYS A 38 1.32 12.97 -14.35
CA LYS A 38 0.63 12.07 -13.41
C LYS A 38 -0.86 12.02 -13.73
N ASP A 39 -1.48 10.84 -13.56
CA ASP A 39 -2.90 10.55 -13.78
C ASP A 39 -3.37 10.67 -15.24
N ALA A 40 -2.47 10.88 -16.19
CA ALA A 40 -2.73 10.77 -17.61
C ALA A 40 -2.46 9.35 -18.10
N VAL A 41 -3.33 8.82 -18.96
CA VAL A 41 -3.29 7.44 -19.45
C VAL A 41 -2.90 7.43 -20.91
N ILE A 42 -2.21 6.40 -21.35
CA ILE A 42 -1.86 6.21 -22.78
C ILE A 42 -3.11 6.35 -23.65
N GLY A 43 -3.01 7.15 -24.71
CA GLY A 43 -4.10 7.45 -25.64
C GLY A 43 -4.98 8.65 -25.24
N ASP A 44 -4.85 9.21 -24.04
CA ASP A 44 -5.55 10.46 -23.68
C ASP A 44 -5.05 11.63 -24.50
N GLN A 45 -5.96 12.51 -24.90
CA GLN A 45 -5.62 13.88 -25.27
C GLN A 45 -5.91 14.80 -24.08
N VAL A 46 -4.87 15.51 -23.62
CA VAL A 46 -4.93 16.25 -22.36
C VAL A 46 -4.46 17.69 -22.47
N GLU A 47 -5.02 18.55 -21.61
CA GLU A 47 -4.42 19.83 -21.23
C GLU A 47 -3.66 19.65 -19.93
N ALA A 48 -2.38 20.03 -19.92
CA ALA A 48 -1.51 19.89 -18.77
C ALA A 48 -0.76 21.19 -18.49
N LYS A 49 -0.50 21.45 -17.19
CA LYS A 49 0.25 22.60 -16.72
C LYS A 49 1.63 22.19 -16.24
N ILE A 50 2.68 22.79 -16.80
CA ILE A 50 4.06 22.51 -16.42
C ILE A 50 4.31 22.95 -14.96
N ILE A 51 4.76 22.02 -14.13
CA ILE A 51 5.10 22.28 -12.74
C ILE A 51 6.62 22.39 -12.51
N LYS A 52 7.41 21.68 -13.32
CA LYS A 52 8.88 21.70 -13.22
C LYS A 52 9.50 21.38 -14.59
N SER A 53 10.22 22.32 -15.16
CA SER A 53 10.98 22.13 -16.38
C SER A 53 12.44 21.75 -16.11
N LYS A 54 12.98 20.89 -16.96
CA LYS A 54 14.37 20.45 -17.02
C LYS A 54 14.88 20.68 -18.46
N LYS A 55 16.17 20.47 -18.70
CA LYS A 55 16.79 20.72 -20.01
C LYS A 55 16.17 19.94 -21.17
N HIS A 56 15.72 18.69 -20.94
CA HIS A 56 15.24 17.77 -21.98
C HIS A 56 13.84 17.24 -21.77
N TYR A 57 13.19 17.55 -20.63
CA TYR A 57 11.86 17.11 -20.27
C TYR A 57 11.23 18.01 -19.21
N ALA A 58 9.94 17.87 -19.00
CA ALA A 58 9.26 18.51 -17.87
C ALA A 58 8.27 17.58 -17.18
N TYR A 59 7.98 17.89 -15.92
CA TYR A 59 6.83 17.34 -15.21
C TYR A 59 5.67 18.31 -15.32
N ALA A 60 4.49 17.78 -15.63
CA ALA A 60 3.28 18.58 -15.71
C ALA A 60 2.14 17.93 -14.91
N ARG A 61 1.21 18.77 -14.50
CA ARG A 61 -0.02 18.36 -13.82
C ARG A 61 -1.14 18.27 -14.85
N LEU A 62 -1.87 17.18 -14.85
CA LEU A 62 -3.10 17.02 -15.61
C LEU A 62 -4.14 18.05 -15.14
N GLU A 63 -4.55 18.97 -16.01
CA GLU A 63 -5.65 19.91 -15.72
C GLU A 63 -6.97 19.41 -16.27
N LYS A 64 -6.97 18.90 -17.51
CA LYS A 64 -8.18 18.40 -18.16
C LYS A 64 -7.87 17.25 -19.12
N VAL A 65 -8.72 16.25 -19.15
CA VAL A 65 -8.80 15.26 -20.23
C VAL A 65 -9.74 15.83 -21.27
N LEU A 66 -9.21 16.12 -22.46
CA LEU A 66 -9.97 16.70 -23.59
C LEU A 66 -10.69 15.59 -24.35
N GLN A 67 -9.97 14.50 -24.62
CA GLN A 67 -10.51 13.28 -25.20
C GLN A 67 -9.95 12.09 -24.41
N PRO A 68 -10.82 11.32 -23.74
CA PRO A 68 -10.37 10.17 -22.97
C PRO A 68 -9.91 9.04 -23.90
N SER A 69 -8.87 8.35 -23.49
CA SER A 69 -8.44 7.09 -24.08
C SER A 69 -9.53 6.02 -23.94
N PRO A 70 -9.66 5.08 -24.91
CA PRO A 70 -10.53 3.90 -24.75
C PRO A 70 -10.11 3.01 -23.57
N PHE A 71 -8.88 3.16 -23.08
CA PHE A 71 -8.34 2.41 -21.93
C PHE A 71 -8.56 3.14 -20.59
N ARG A 72 -9.04 4.39 -20.61
CA ARG A 72 -9.34 5.14 -19.40
C ARG A 72 -10.61 4.63 -18.74
N VAL A 73 -10.51 4.40 -17.43
CA VAL A 73 -11.66 4.05 -16.58
C VAL A 73 -11.78 5.03 -15.42
N GLU A 74 -12.98 5.09 -14.84
CA GLU A 74 -13.17 5.82 -13.58
C GLU A 74 -12.48 5.05 -12.44
N PRO A 75 -11.55 5.68 -11.70
CA PRO A 75 -10.90 5.05 -10.57
C PRO A 75 -11.88 4.66 -9.47
N LYS A 76 -11.72 3.48 -8.90
CA LYS A 76 -12.58 3.00 -7.80
C LYS A 76 -12.40 3.78 -6.49
N CYS A 77 -11.26 4.47 -6.34
CA CYS A 77 -10.92 5.24 -5.16
C CYS A 77 -10.99 6.75 -5.43
N ASP A 78 -11.84 7.47 -4.71
CA ASP A 78 -12.01 8.93 -4.84
C ASP A 78 -10.73 9.73 -4.54
N TYR A 79 -9.81 9.13 -3.79
CA TYR A 79 -8.54 9.74 -3.38
C TYR A 79 -7.37 9.41 -4.28
N HIS A 80 -7.56 8.68 -5.39
CA HIS A 80 -6.46 8.17 -6.24
C HIS A 80 -5.49 9.25 -6.71
N ARG A 81 -5.99 10.48 -6.99
CA ARG A 81 -5.15 11.60 -7.44
C ARG A 81 -4.32 12.23 -6.31
N GLN A 82 -4.82 12.19 -5.09
CA GLN A 82 -4.21 12.84 -3.93
C GLN A 82 -3.32 11.87 -3.16
N CYS A 83 -3.76 10.63 -3.01
CA CYS A 83 -3.05 9.57 -2.31
C CYS A 83 -1.81 9.12 -3.09
N GLY A 84 -0.68 8.91 -2.39
CA GLY A 84 0.56 8.39 -2.97
C GLY A 84 0.59 6.87 -3.21
N GLY A 85 -0.48 6.15 -2.85
CA GLY A 85 -0.49 4.68 -2.85
C GLY A 85 -0.71 4.03 -4.21
N CYS A 86 -1.48 4.66 -5.10
CA CYS A 86 -1.86 4.09 -6.40
C CYS A 86 -1.49 5.01 -7.56
N GLN A 87 -1.00 4.43 -8.66
CA GLN A 87 -0.59 5.17 -9.85
C GLN A 87 -1.41 4.85 -11.10
N LEU A 88 -2.05 3.67 -11.16
CA LEU A 88 -2.64 3.13 -12.38
C LEU A 88 -4.17 2.97 -12.34
N GLN A 89 -4.87 3.47 -11.32
CA GLN A 89 -6.32 3.21 -11.19
C GLN A 89 -7.18 3.80 -12.31
N ALA A 90 -6.69 4.83 -13.00
CA ALA A 90 -7.38 5.42 -14.15
C ALA A 90 -7.22 4.61 -15.46
N LEU A 91 -6.39 3.56 -15.43
CA LEU A 91 -6.14 2.66 -16.56
C LEU A 91 -6.93 1.36 -16.37
N SER A 92 -7.59 0.84 -17.41
CA SER A 92 -8.30 -0.43 -17.34
C SER A 92 -7.37 -1.57 -16.89
N TYR A 93 -7.90 -2.56 -16.19
CA TYR A 93 -7.04 -3.59 -15.60
C TYR A 93 -6.32 -4.43 -16.67
N SER A 94 -6.96 -4.71 -17.79
CA SER A 94 -6.32 -5.36 -18.94
C SER A 94 -5.11 -4.58 -19.44
N GLU A 95 -5.25 -3.26 -19.52
CA GLU A 95 -4.15 -2.40 -19.98
C GLU A 95 -3.07 -2.22 -18.90
N GLN A 96 -3.42 -2.26 -17.60
CA GLN A 96 -2.43 -2.35 -16.52
C GLN A 96 -1.57 -3.61 -16.63
N LEU A 97 -2.15 -4.74 -17.01
CA LEU A 97 -1.43 -6.00 -17.23
C LEU A 97 -0.49 -5.86 -18.44
N HIS A 98 -1.01 -5.36 -19.55
CA HIS A 98 -0.19 -5.10 -20.75
C HIS A 98 0.99 -4.16 -20.45
N PHE A 99 0.74 -3.04 -19.77
CA PHE A 99 1.79 -2.11 -19.34
C PHE A 99 2.88 -2.79 -18.50
N LYS A 100 2.49 -3.62 -17.54
CA LYS A 100 3.44 -4.33 -16.67
C LYS A 100 4.27 -5.37 -17.43
N GLU A 101 3.63 -6.11 -18.34
CA GLU A 101 4.29 -7.07 -19.21
C GLU A 101 5.30 -6.39 -20.11
N GLN A 102 4.89 -5.31 -20.81
CA GLN A 102 5.77 -4.53 -21.67
C GLN A 102 6.93 -3.89 -20.89
N LYS A 103 6.69 -3.44 -19.67
CA LYS A 103 7.75 -2.90 -18.80
C LYS A 103 8.86 -3.95 -18.53
N ILE A 104 8.48 -5.18 -18.19
CA ILE A 104 9.45 -6.27 -17.96
C ILE A 104 10.18 -6.59 -19.25
N ARG A 105 9.45 -6.79 -20.35
CA ARG A 105 10.02 -7.06 -21.68
C ARG A 105 11.04 -5.99 -22.09
N ASN A 106 10.66 -4.73 -21.99
CA ASN A 106 11.52 -3.60 -22.36
C ASN A 106 12.77 -3.51 -21.45
N ASN A 107 12.64 -3.80 -20.16
CA ASN A 107 13.78 -3.79 -19.25
C ASN A 107 14.76 -4.92 -19.56
N LEU A 108 14.31 -6.11 -19.89
CA LEU A 108 15.16 -7.23 -20.28
C LEU A 108 15.92 -6.92 -21.58
N ILE A 109 15.26 -6.36 -22.57
CA ILE A 109 15.87 -6.02 -23.86
C ILE A 109 16.81 -4.81 -23.73
N ARG A 110 16.32 -3.68 -23.18
CA ARG A 110 17.05 -2.40 -23.23
C ARG A 110 18.09 -2.24 -22.13
N ILE A 111 17.82 -2.77 -20.93
CA ILE A 111 18.73 -2.68 -19.78
C ILE A 111 19.52 -3.98 -19.62
N GLY A 112 18.85 -5.12 -19.70
CA GLY A 112 19.49 -6.44 -19.62
C GLY A 112 20.31 -6.82 -20.82
N GLY A 113 20.07 -6.17 -21.99
CA GLY A 113 20.81 -6.44 -23.23
C GLY A 113 20.47 -7.78 -23.88
N PHE A 114 19.36 -8.39 -23.50
CA PHE A 114 18.91 -9.64 -24.11
C PHE A 114 18.36 -9.42 -25.52
N ASP A 115 18.56 -10.43 -26.39
CA ASP A 115 18.00 -10.43 -27.70
C ASP A 115 16.48 -10.43 -27.70
N THR A 116 15.87 -9.65 -28.58
CA THR A 116 14.41 -9.46 -28.65
C THR A 116 13.69 -10.77 -28.98
N GLU A 117 14.18 -11.53 -29.95
CA GLU A 117 13.57 -12.78 -30.38
C GLU A 117 13.67 -13.85 -29.27
N TYR A 118 14.77 -13.85 -28.52
CA TYR A 118 14.93 -14.72 -27.37
C TYR A 118 13.90 -14.41 -26.28
N ILE A 119 13.74 -13.13 -25.93
CA ILE A 119 12.78 -12.71 -24.92
C ILE A 119 11.34 -13.06 -25.36
N ASP A 120 10.98 -12.78 -26.62
CA ASP A 120 9.65 -13.06 -27.14
C ASP A 120 9.30 -14.57 -27.18
N LYS A 121 10.31 -15.43 -27.22
CA LYS A 121 10.14 -16.89 -27.10
C LYS A 121 10.02 -17.37 -25.66
N CYS A 122 10.65 -16.67 -24.70
CA CYS A 122 10.71 -17.10 -23.30
C CYS A 122 9.63 -16.47 -22.43
N MET A 123 9.10 -15.29 -22.83
CA MET A 123 8.07 -14.63 -22.05
C MET A 123 6.71 -15.30 -22.26
N GLU A 124 6.15 -15.73 -21.15
CA GLU A 124 4.76 -16.19 -21.09
C GLU A 124 3.81 -15.04 -20.77
N PRO A 125 2.51 -15.15 -21.09
CA PRO A 125 1.53 -14.13 -20.77
C PRO A 125 1.43 -13.86 -19.28
N ILE A 126 1.28 -12.59 -18.93
CA ILE A 126 1.15 -12.17 -17.52
C ILE A 126 -0.09 -12.79 -16.85
N ILE A 127 0.11 -13.34 -15.65
CA ILE A 127 -0.98 -13.92 -14.86
C ILE A 127 -1.60 -12.82 -13.98
N GLY A 128 -2.78 -12.36 -14.38
CA GLY A 128 -3.54 -11.34 -13.68
C GLY A 128 -4.36 -11.85 -12.49
N MET A 129 -4.95 -10.91 -11.76
CA MET A 129 -5.97 -11.17 -10.74
C MET A 129 -7.36 -11.20 -11.37
N LYS A 130 -8.25 -12.01 -10.84
CA LYS A 130 -9.68 -11.97 -11.18
C LYS A 130 -10.34 -10.72 -10.57
N GLU A 131 -9.98 -10.38 -9.32
CA GLU A 131 -10.44 -9.19 -8.61
C GLU A 131 -9.21 -8.38 -8.15
N PRO A 132 -8.90 -7.24 -8.79
CA PRO A 132 -7.69 -6.46 -8.50
C PRO A 132 -7.87 -5.46 -7.35
N PHE A 133 -8.90 -5.59 -6.55
CA PHE A 133 -9.19 -4.78 -5.36
C PHE A 133 -9.27 -5.65 -4.11
N HIS A 134 -9.22 -5.02 -2.93
CA HIS A 134 -9.32 -5.67 -1.62
C HIS A 134 -8.36 -6.88 -1.40
N TYR A 135 -7.24 -6.89 -2.12
CA TYR A 135 -6.28 -8.00 -2.11
C TYR A 135 -5.19 -7.87 -1.05
N ARG A 136 -5.00 -6.68 -0.47
CA ARG A 136 -3.91 -6.46 0.49
C ARG A 136 -4.28 -7.01 1.86
N ASN A 137 -3.50 -7.96 2.32
CA ASN A 137 -3.66 -8.57 3.65
C ASN A 137 -2.93 -7.79 4.76
N LYS A 138 -2.20 -6.73 4.42
CA LYS A 138 -1.48 -5.87 5.36
C LYS A 138 -1.58 -4.41 4.94
N ALA A 139 -1.88 -3.54 5.89
CA ALA A 139 -1.79 -2.10 5.72
C ALA A 139 -1.25 -1.44 6.99
N GLN A 140 -0.52 -0.34 6.82
CA GLN A 140 0.01 0.49 7.90
C GLN A 140 -0.53 1.91 7.69
N TYR A 141 -1.35 2.36 8.62
CA TYR A 141 -2.05 3.63 8.54
C TYR A 141 -1.42 4.63 9.50
N PRO A 142 -0.84 5.75 9.03
CA PRO A 142 -0.41 6.84 9.90
C PRO A 142 -1.62 7.46 10.62
N ILE A 143 -1.43 7.83 11.86
CA ILE A 143 -2.38 8.61 12.65
C ILE A 143 -1.85 10.03 12.76
N GLY A 144 -2.69 11.01 12.47
CA GLY A 144 -2.34 12.42 12.57
C GLY A 144 -3.53 13.29 12.93
N THR A 145 -3.38 14.59 12.78
CA THR A 145 -4.45 15.56 12.97
C THR A 145 -4.68 16.36 11.69
N ASP A 146 -5.93 16.70 11.42
CA ASP A 146 -6.28 17.66 10.39
C ASP A 146 -6.03 19.11 10.87
N ARG A 147 -6.38 20.09 10.02
CA ARG A 147 -6.20 21.52 10.32
C ARG A 147 -7.10 22.01 11.48
N ASP A 148 -8.18 21.31 11.74
CA ASP A 148 -9.15 21.63 12.80
C ASP A 148 -8.81 20.90 14.11
N GLY A 149 -7.72 20.11 14.13
CA GLY A 149 -7.26 19.34 15.29
C GLY A 149 -7.96 18.00 15.49
N ASN A 150 -8.78 17.54 14.53
CA ASN A 150 -9.41 16.24 14.62
C ASN A 150 -8.41 15.14 14.29
N VAL A 151 -8.49 14.03 15.03
CA VAL A 151 -7.68 12.83 14.73
C VAL A 151 -8.15 12.20 13.43
N ILE A 152 -7.22 12.00 12.50
CA ILE A 152 -7.44 11.39 11.19
C ILE A 152 -6.46 10.25 10.95
N THR A 153 -6.81 9.37 10.00
CA THR A 153 -5.94 8.32 9.48
C THR A 153 -6.18 8.13 7.99
N GLY A 154 -5.23 7.51 7.31
CA GLY A 154 -5.29 7.25 5.88
C GLY A 154 -3.93 6.93 5.31
N PHE A 155 -3.57 7.53 4.18
CA PHE A 155 -2.25 7.37 3.58
C PHE A 155 -1.63 8.72 3.25
N TYR A 156 -0.31 8.76 3.11
CA TYR A 156 0.38 9.98 2.73
C TYR A 156 0.11 10.38 1.28
N ALA A 157 -0.05 11.67 1.05
CA ALA A 157 0.00 12.24 -0.29
C ALA A 157 1.39 12.01 -0.89
N GLY A 158 1.46 11.82 -2.20
CA GLY A 158 2.71 11.50 -2.90
C GLY A 158 3.84 12.48 -2.56
N HIS A 159 5.01 11.95 -2.19
CA HIS A 159 6.21 12.70 -1.83
C HIS A 159 6.05 13.66 -0.63
N THR A 160 5.07 13.44 0.23
CA THR A 160 4.85 14.25 1.44
C THR A 160 4.49 13.36 2.64
N HIS A 161 4.44 13.97 3.84
CA HIS A 161 3.89 13.36 5.05
C HIS A 161 2.48 13.90 5.40
N THR A 162 1.83 14.56 4.44
CA THR A 162 0.44 14.98 4.61
C THR A 162 -0.49 13.79 4.49
N ILE A 163 -1.27 13.52 5.52
CA ILE A 163 -2.23 12.40 5.53
C ILE A 163 -3.47 12.81 4.71
N ILE A 164 -3.81 12.01 3.72
CA ILE A 164 -5.10 12.03 3.04
C ILE A 164 -6.03 11.13 3.87
N ALA A 165 -7.00 11.75 4.53
CA ALA A 165 -7.95 11.04 5.39
C ALA A 165 -8.78 10.05 4.56
N ASN A 166 -8.57 8.77 4.80
CA ASN A 166 -9.26 7.69 4.10
C ASN A 166 -9.22 6.41 4.93
N THR A 167 -10.35 5.97 5.45
CA THR A 167 -10.52 4.71 6.17
C THR A 167 -10.92 3.56 5.26
N ASP A 168 -11.48 3.86 4.07
CA ASP A 168 -11.95 2.89 3.08
C ASP A 168 -11.01 2.85 1.87
N CYS A 169 -9.92 2.12 1.99
CA CYS A 169 -8.96 1.93 0.90
C CYS A 169 -9.39 0.77 0.00
N ALA A 170 -9.66 1.05 -1.27
CA ALA A 170 -10.08 0.05 -2.26
C ALA A 170 -9.10 -1.14 -2.47
N LEU A 171 -7.85 -1.05 -2.00
CA LEU A 171 -6.89 -2.15 -2.04
C LEU A 171 -6.82 -2.95 -0.74
N GLY A 172 -7.22 -2.35 0.40
CA GLY A 172 -7.19 -2.98 1.72
C GLY A 172 -8.31 -4.00 1.92
N ALA A 173 -8.17 -4.83 2.94
CA ALA A 173 -9.25 -5.71 3.37
C ALA A 173 -10.46 -4.87 3.82
N SER A 174 -11.67 -5.36 3.57
CA SER A 174 -12.94 -4.65 3.85
C SER A 174 -13.13 -4.31 5.32
N GLU A 175 -12.58 -5.13 6.22
CA GLU A 175 -12.65 -4.94 7.67
C GLU A 175 -11.81 -3.75 8.16
N ASN A 176 -10.86 -3.28 7.36
CA ASN A 176 -9.98 -2.17 7.75
C ASN A 176 -10.77 -0.92 8.10
N GLN A 177 -11.84 -0.60 7.37
CA GLN A 177 -12.66 0.57 7.64
C GLN A 177 -13.25 0.52 9.05
N GLN A 178 -13.93 -0.56 9.39
CA GLN A 178 -14.54 -0.74 10.72
C GLN A 178 -13.50 -0.65 11.84
N ILE A 179 -12.34 -1.27 11.67
CA ILE A 179 -11.23 -1.23 12.63
C ILE A 179 -10.75 0.21 12.84
N LEU A 180 -10.49 0.93 11.75
CA LEU A 180 -9.98 2.31 11.82
C LEU A 180 -10.99 3.27 12.44
N GLU A 181 -12.27 3.17 12.08
CA GLU A 181 -13.34 3.99 12.64
C GLU A 181 -13.52 3.73 14.15
N THR A 182 -13.41 2.46 14.58
CA THR A 182 -13.42 2.09 16.00
C THR A 182 -12.26 2.75 16.74
N ILE A 183 -11.05 2.67 16.21
CA ILE A 183 -9.85 3.27 16.82
C ILE A 183 -9.97 4.80 16.87
N LEU A 184 -10.39 5.45 15.79
CA LEU A 184 -10.57 6.90 15.75
C LEU A 184 -11.65 7.38 16.74
N SER A 185 -12.77 6.64 16.86
CA SER A 185 -13.81 6.93 17.81
C SER A 185 -13.32 6.84 19.26
N TYR A 186 -12.62 5.76 19.59
CA TYR A 186 -11.96 5.59 20.89
C TYR A 186 -10.96 6.74 21.17
N MET A 187 -10.10 7.10 20.21
CA MET A 187 -9.12 8.17 20.39
C MET A 187 -9.78 9.52 20.68
N ARG A 188 -10.86 9.86 19.97
CA ARG A 188 -11.62 11.10 20.19
C ARG A 188 -12.28 11.10 21.57
N LYS A 189 -12.97 10.02 21.94
CA LYS A 189 -13.68 9.87 23.23
C LYS A 189 -12.70 10.00 24.42
N ASN A 190 -11.55 9.36 24.32
CA ASN A 190 -10.59 9.27 25.42
C ASN A 190 -9.47 10.31 25.33
N LYS A 191 -9.57 11.29 24.41
CA LYS A 191 -8.59 12.35 24.19
C LYS A 191 -7.17 11.82 23.96
N VAL A 192 -7.04 10.67 23.29
CA VAL A 192 -5.76 10.07 22.92
C VAL A 192 -5.16 10.86 21.76
N THR A 193 -3.94 11.33 21.93
CA THR A 193 -3.29 12.22 20.96
C THR A 193 -2.64 11.45 19.83
N ALA A 194 -2.76 11.97 18.60
CA ALA A 194 -1.96 11.56 17.47
C ALA A 194 -0.51 12.05 17.63
N TYR A 195 0.45 11.26 17.13
CA TYR A 195 1.85 11.66 17.08
C TYR A 195 2.08 12.71 16.00
N ASP A 196 2.80 13.74 16.35
CA ASP A 196 3.26 14.79 15.44
C ASP A 196 4.77 14.61 15.18
N GLU A 197 5.12 14.33 13.94
CA GLU A 197 6.51 14.06 13.51
C GLU A 197 7.42 15.29 13.67
N VAL A 198 6.87 16.50 13.57
CA VAL A 198 7.64 17.76 13.69
C VAL A 198 8.03 17.99 15.14
N THR A 199 7.08 17.91 16.04
CA THR A 199 7.31 18.18 17.48
C THR A 199 7.82 16.96 18.23
N GLY A 200 7.58 15.74 17.71
CA GLY A 200 7.87 14.47 18.40
C GLY A 200 6.95 14.21 19.58
N LYS A 201 5.79 14.87 19.65
CA LYS A 201 4.79 14.72 20.72
C LYS A 201 3.58 13.94 20.23
N GLY A 202 2.79 13.46 21.18
CA GLY A 202 1.62 12.63 20.91
C GLY A 202 1.88 11.15 21.11
N LEU A 203 0.81 10.36 21.23
CA LEU A 203 0.90 8.97 21.67
C LEU A 203 0.83 7.97 20.50
N VAL A 204 -0.22 8.00 19.69
CA VAL A 204 -0.43 6.99 18.62
C VAL A 204 0.16 7.49 17.31
N ARG A 205 1.07 6.69 16.75
CA ARG A 205 1.78 7.00 15.49
C ARG A 205 1.14 6.35 14.29
N HIS A 206 0.90 5.03 14.36
CA HIS A 206 0.38 4.22 13.26
C HIS A 206 -0.53 3.13 13.78
N VAL A 207 -1.37 2.61 12.89
CA VAL A 207 -2.11 1.37 13.07
C VAL A 207 -1.66 0.39 11.99
N LEU A 208 -1.12 -0.75 12.39
CA LEU A 208 -0.91 -1.90 11.52
C LEU A 208 -2.15 -2.79 11.59
N ILE A 209 -2.72 -3.13 10.45
CA ILE A 209 -3.79 -4.13 10.33
C ILE A 209 -3.29 -5.26 9.43
N ARG A 210 -3.53 -6.50 9.86
CA ARG A 210 -3.31 -7.71 9.07
C ARG A 210 -4.54 -8.58 9.04
N LYS A 211 -4.74 -9.30 7.94
CA LYS A 211 -5.81 -10.28 7.75
C LYS A 211 -5.22 -11.58 7.20
N GLY A 212 -5.54 -12.71 7.82
CA GLY A 212 -5.40 -14.02 7.21
C GLY A 212 -6.55 -14.22 6.23
N PHE A 213 -6.26 -14.35 4.95
CA PHE A 213 -7.30 -14.44 3.91
C PHE A 213 -8.00 -15.79 3.92
N THR A 214 -7.28 -16.87 4.24
CA THR A 214 -7.83 -18.20 4.38
C THR A 214 -8.51 -18.40 5.73
N SER A 215 -7.88 -17.92 6.80
CA SER A 215 -8.39 -18.11 8.18
C SER A 215 -9.49 -17.11 8.57
N GLY A 216 -9.56 -15.95 7.92
CA GLY A 216 -10.41 -14.84 8.33
C GLY A 216 -9.94 -14.10 9.58
N GLN A 217 -8.80 -14.48 10.16
CA GLN A 217 -8.26 -13.89 11.38
C GLN A 217 -7.75 -12.47 11.13
N LEU A 218 -8.01 -11.57 12.10
CA LEU A 218 -7.60 -10.17 12.07
C LEU A 218 -6.59 -9.88 13.19
N MET A 219 -5.60 -9.08 12.86
CA MET A 219 -4.62 -8.54 13.82
C MET A 219 -4.55 -7.04 13.72
N VAL A 220 -4.55 -6.37 14.87
CA VAL A 220 -4.31 -4.93 15.02
C VAL A 220 -3.09 -4.71 15.90
N CYS A 221 -2.17 -3.87 15.44
CA CYS A 221 -1.05 -3.42 16.26
C CYS A 221 -0.96 -1.89 16.21
N LEU A 222 -1.16 -1.22 17.35
CA LEU A 222 -0.99 0.22 17.45
C LEU A 222 0.48 0.54 17.72
N VAL A 223 1.06 1.41 16.90
CA VAL A 223 2.42 1.91 17.13
C VAL A 223 2.34 3.15 18.00
N ILE A 224 2.97 3.11 19.17
CA ILE A 224 2.87 4.17 20.18
C ILE A 224 4.22 4.78 20.53
N ASN A 225 4.20 6.09 20.77
CA ASN A 225 5.33 6.88 21.24
C ASN A 225 5.29 6.98 22.78
N LYS A 226 5.62 5.88 23.48
CA LYS A 226 5.60 5.83 24.93
C LYS A 226 6.83 5.10 25.45
N LYS A 227 7.68 5.80 26.23
CA LYS A 227 8.76 5.14 26.95
C LYS A 227 8.18 4.40 28.14
N MET A 228 8.51 3.11 28.28
CA MET A 228 8.18 2.37 29.51
C MET A 228 9.05 2.91 30.64
N THR A 229 8.41 3.49 31.64
CA THR A 229 9.08 3.78 32.90
C THR A 229 9.19 2.49 33.71
N LYS A 230 10.40 2.10 34.10
CA LYS A 230 10.60 1.02 35.08
C LYS A 230 9.72 1.31 36.28
N MET A 231 9.05 0.30 36.82
CA MET A 231 8.16 0.39 37.99
C MET A 231 8.72 1.33 39.04
N SER A 232 8.08 2.47 39.27
CA SER A 232 8.34 3.28 40.46
C SER A 232 7.49 2.72 41.59
N TYR A 233 8.14 2.17 42.59
CA TYR A 233 7.49 1.85 43.86
C TYR A 233 7.03 3.18 44.48
N ILE A 234 5.73 3.41 44.50
CA ILE A 234 5.17 4.51 45.26
C ILE A 234 5.08 4.03 46.71
N SER A 235 5.58 4.82 47.64
CA SER A 235 5.70 4.55 49.09
C SER A 235 4.36 4.37 49.82
N THR A 236 3.25 4.25 49.14
CA THR A 236 1.90 4.12 49.73
C THR A 236 1.25 2.75 49.56
N GLY A 237 1.98 1.73 49.11
CA GLY A 237 1.48 0.34 49.11
C GLY A 237 0.34 0.01 48.14
N VAL A 238 -0.14 0.98 47.34
CA VAL A 238 -1.17 0.75 46.31
C VAL A 238 -0.46 0.48 45.01
N GLN A 239 -0.48 -0.77 44.55
CA GLN A 239 -0.07 -1.12 43.17
C GLN A 239 -1.04 -0.47 42.20
N LYS A 240 -0.65 0.69 41.66
CA LYS A 240 -1.28 1.18 40.46
C LYS A 240 -0.79 0.29 39.31
N ASN A 241 -1.70 -0.39 38.64
CA ASN A 241 -1.40 -1.27 37.52
C ASN A 241 -0.77 -0.42 36.40
N THR A 242 0.58 -0.39 36.31
CA THR A 242 1.37 0.48 35.44
C THR A 242 1.48 -0.07 34.01
N ASN A 243 0.71 -1.11 33.68
CA ASN A 243 0.74 -1.79 32.38
C ASN A 243 -0.28 -1.22 31.37
N GLU A 244 -0.86 -0.06 31.63
CA GLU A 244 -1.77 0.57 30.69
C GLU A 244 -0.97 1.37 29.64
N PHE A 245 -0.95 0.88 28.40
CA PHE A 245 -0.26 1.51 27.28
C PHE A 245 -1.04 2.71 26.73
N LEU A 246 -2.37 2.65 26.81
CA LEU A 246 -3.32 3.61 26.27
C LEU A 246 -4.33 3.99 27.35
N PRO A 247 -4.78 5.26 27.45
CA PRO A 247 -5.84 5.67 28.37
C PRO A 247 -7.13 4.86 28.15
N ASN A 248 -7.71 4.31 29.23
CA ASN A 248 -8.93 3.48 29.14
C ASN A 248 -8.83 2.34 28.10
N GLN A 249 -7.67 1.70 28.05
CA GLN A 249 -7.33 0.64 27.09
C GLN A 249 -8.41 -0.45 26.99
N GLY A 250 -9.06 -0.80 28.09
CA GLY A 250 -10.14 -1.79 28.12
C GLY A 250 -11.32 -1.47 27.22
N GLU A 251 -11.68 -0.18 27.02
CA GLU A 251 -12.75 0.22 26.09
C GLU A 251 -12.36 -0.09 24.63
N LEU A 252 -11.11 0.19 24.26
CA LEU A 252 -10.64 -0.11 22.91
C LEU A 252 -10.63 -1.62 22.64
N LEU A 253 -10.11 -2.40 23.60
CA LEU A 253 -10.02 -3.85 23.47
C LEU A 253 -11.40 -4.49 23.35
N ALA A 254 -12.36 -4.06 24.18
CA ALA A 254 -13.74 -4.53 24.11
C ALA A 254 -14.38 -4.21 22.73
N ALA A 255 -14.21 -2.97 22.26
CA ALA A 255 -14.78 -2.56 20.98
C ALA A 255 -14.15 -3.28 19.76
N LEU A 256 -12.83 -3.54 19.80
CA LEU A 256 -12.16 -4.28 18.73
C LEU A 256 -12.53 -5.77 18.77
N ALA A 257 -12.71 -6.36 19.96
CA ALA A 257 -13.09 -7.77 20.13
C ALA A 257 -14.47 -8.12 19.52
N GLU A 258 -15.37 -7.14 19.39
CA GLU A 258 -16.68 -7.31 18.74
C GLU A 258 -16.57 -7.43 17.20
N ILE A 259 -15.44 -7.08 16.60
CA ILE A 259 -15.24 -7.18 15.16
C ILE A 259 -15.01 -8.65 14.79
N GLN A 260 -15.84 -9.17 13.90
CA GLN A 260 -15.74 -10.56 13.46
C GLN A 260 -14.35 -10.89 12.90
N GLY A 261 -13.74 -11.94 13.39
CA GLY A 261 -12.40 -12.38 13.02
C GLY A 261 -11.27 -11.74 13.82
N MET A 262 -11.55 -10.78 14.72
CA MET A 262 -10.51 -10.20 15.57
C MET A 262 -9.87 -11.29 16.43
N THR A 263 -8.57 -11.46 16.28
CA THR A 263 -7.82 -12.55 16.93
C THR A 263 -6.66 -12.00 17.79
N SER A 264 -6.08 -10.87 17.38
CA SER A 264 -4.88 -10.32 18.02
C SER A 264 -4.95 -8.79 18.10
N VAL A 265 -4.76 -8.24 19.28
CA VAL A 265 -4.56 -6.80 19.49
C VAL A 265 -3.29 -6.58 20.30
N SER A 266 -2.39 -5.76 19.78
CA SER A 266 -1.09 -5.50 20.38
C SER A 266 -0.68 -4.03 20.26
N VAL A 267 0.37 -3.65 20.97
CA VAL A 267 1.08 -2.38 20.77
C VAL A 267 2.53 -2.64 20.42
N SER A 268 3.07 -1.75 19.59
CA SER A 268 4.49 -1.65 19.28
C SER A 268 5.02 -0.33 19.83
N ILE A 269 6.07 -0.39 20.63
CA ILE A 269 6.70 0.83 21.17
C ILE A 269 7.73 1.34 20.17
N ASN A 270 7.51 2.56 19.67
CA ASN A 270 8.48 3.25 18.83
C ASN A 270 8.59 4.71 19.23
N THR A 271 9.69 5.07 19.90
CA THR A 271 10.00 6.44 20.31
C THR A 271 11.03 7.12 19.42
N GLU A 272 11.54 6.40 18.42
CA GLU A 272 12.59 6.89 17.54
C GLU A 272 12.05 7.86 16.48
N LYS A 273 12.82 8.89 16.17
CA LYS A 273 12.54 9.85 15.09
C LYS A 273 13.13 9.38 13.75
N THR A 274 12.68 8.22 13.29
CA THR A 274 13.13 7.61 12.04
C THR A 274 11.93 7.25 11.16
N ASN A 275 12.20 6.89 9.90
CA ASN A 275 11.17 6.40 8.96
C ASN A 275 10.71 4.97 9.26
N VAL A 276 11.29 4.31 10.25
CA VAL A 276 10.87 2.96 10.67
C VAL A 276 9.57 3.08 11.45
N ILE A 277 8.52 2.44 10.96
CA ILE A 277 7.18 2.50 11.55
C ILE A 277 7.10 1.66 12.83
N MET A 278 7.47 0.38 12.75
CA MET A 278 7.35 -0.55 13.86
C MET A 278 8.58 -0.48 14.77
N GLY A 279 8.35 -0.43 16.08
CA GLY A 279 9.42 -0.69 17.04
C GLY A 279 9.68 -2.19 17.18
N THR A 280 10.75 -2.52 17.88
CA THR A 280 11.14 -3.92 18.15
C THR A 280 10.44 -4.51 19.38
N GLU A 281 9.93 -3.66 20.26
CA GLU A 281 9.22 -4.04 21.48
C GLU A 281 7.71 -4.13 21.20
N ILE A 282 7.16 -5.36 21.29
CA ILE A 282 5.75 -5.67 21.04
C ILE A 282 5.12 -6.23 22.32
N HIS A 283 3.97 -5.69 22.69
CA HIS A 283 3.17 -6.20 23.81
C HIS A 283 1.80 -6.63 23.33
N ASN A 284 1.46 -7.90 23.55
CA ASN A 284 0.11 -8.38 23.28
C ASN A 284 -0.84 -7.85 24.38
N LEU A 285 -1.95 -7.25 23.94
CA LEU A 285 -2.94 -6.65 24.85
C LEU A 285 -4.20 -7.52 24.99
N TRP A 286 -4.55 -8.23 23.92
CA TRP A 286 -5.73 -9.07 23.88
C TRP A 286 -5.60 -10.16 22.82
N GLY A 287 -6.18 -11.33 23.09
CA GLY A 287 -6.18 -12.47 22.19
C GLY A 287 -4.80 -13.09 21.98
N GLU A 288 -4.59 -13.66 20.80
CA GLU A 288 -3.36 -14.36 20.46
C GLU A 288 -2.22 -13.40 20.07
N SER A 289 -0.98 -13.83 20.23
CA SER A 289 0.20 -13.04 19.80
C SER A 289 0.45 -13.07 18.28
N THR A 290 -0.19 -14.00 17.58
CA THR A 290 -0.08 -14.21 16.13
C THR A 290 -1.46 -14.48 15.53
N ILE A 291 -1.58 -14.26 14.22
CA ILE A 291 -2.66 -14.83 13.41
C ILE A 291 -2.11 -15.93 12.52
N GLU A 292 -2.99 -16.75 11.99
CA GLU A 292 -2.63 -17.77 11.01
C GLU A 292 -3.16 -17.39 9.62
N ASP A 293 -2.42 -17.79 8.59
CA ASP A 293 -2.91 -17.82 7.21
C ASP A 293 -2.30 -19.00 6.46
N THR A 294 -2.99 -19.47 5.43
CA THR A 294 -2.59 -20.64 4.67
C THR A 294 -2.39 -20.27 3.21
N ILE A 295 -1.25 -20.68 2.64
CA ILE A 295 -0.93 -20.62 1.21
C ILE A 295 -1.13 -22.02 0.64
N HIS A 296 -1.95 -22.14 -0.40
CA HIS A 296 -2.23 -23.39 -1.09
C HIS A 296 -1.39 -23.51 -2.36
N VAL A 297 -0.94 -24.71 -2.66
CA VAL A 297 -0.31 -25.02 -3.93
C VAL A 297 -1.40 -25.17 -5.00
N ARG A 298 -1.18 -24.56 -6.16
CA ARG A 298 -2.11 -24.56 -7.29
C ARG A 298 -1.56 -25.36 -8.46
N ASP A 299 -2.45 -26.04 -9.16
CA ASP A 299 -2.14 -26.71 -10.43
C ASP A 299 -2.12 -25.64 -11.54
N MET A 300 -0.94 -25.20 -11.93
CA MET A 300 -0.74 -24.11 -12.90
C MET A 300 -1.00 -24.56 -14.34
N GLN A 301 -1.15 -25.85 -14.61
CA GLN A 301 -1.46 -26.40 -15.94
C GLN A 301 -2.95 -26.42 -16.22
N LYS A 302 -3.80 -26.26 -15.21
CA LYS A 302 -5.25 -26.30 -15.36
C LYS A 302 -5.87 -24.90 -15.40
N GLU A 303 -6.96 -24.79 -16.12
CA GLU A 303 -7.74 -23.56 -16.16
C GLU A 303 -8.18 -23.14 -14.75
N ASN A 304 -8.12 -21.82 -14.48
CA ASN A 304 -8.42 -21.21 -13.19
C ASN A 304 -7.52 -21.63 -12.02
N TYR A 305 -6.44 -22.37 -12.26
CA TYR A 305 -5.41 -22.74 -11.28
C TYR A 305 -6.01 -23.32 -9.98
N PRO A 306 -6.69 -24.49 -10.03
CA PRO A 306 -7.31 -25.11 -8.86
C PRO A 306 -6.27 -25.54 -7.83
N TYR A 307 -6.69 -25.75 -6.59
CA TYR A 307 -5.82 -26.27 -5.52
C TYR A 307 -5.42 -27.73 -5.77
N THR A 308 -4.18 -28.09 -5.47
CA THR A 308 -3.67 -29.48 -5.54
C THR A 308 -4.05 -30.31 -4.31
N GLY A 309 -4.34 -29.67 -3.20
CA GLY A 309 -4.53 -30.28 -1.88
C GLY A 309 -3.35 -29.99 -0.93
N ASP A 310 -2.18 -29.63 -1.46
CA ASP A 310 -1.03 -29.24 -0.64
C ASP A 310 -1.17 -27.79 -0.16
N ALA A 311 -0.81 -27.55 1.10
CA ALA A 311 -0.90 -26.24 1.70
C ALA A 311 0.13 -26.04 2.83
N LEU A 312 0.50 -24.79 3.08
CA LEU A 312 1.40 -24.38 4.15
C LEU A 312 0.73 -23.31 5.02
N THR A 313 0.59 -23.59 6.31
CA THR A 313 0.04 -22.64 7.27
C THR A 313 1.17 -21.91 7.98
N PHE A 314 1.05 -20.57 8.04
CA PHE A 314 2.02 -19.66 8.63
C PHE A 314 1.44 -19.00 9.87
N LYS A 315 2.24 -18.91 10.95
CA LYS A 315 1.97 -18.03 12.10
C LYS A 315 2.60 -16.66 11.83
N ILE A 316 1.77 -15.63 11.87
CA ILE A 316 2.12 -14.27 11.47
C ILE A 316 2.05 -13.36 12.69
N SER A 317 3.20 -12.83 13.14
CA SER A 317 3.28 -11.79 14.16
C SER A 317 3.19 -10.38 13.57
N PRO A 318 3.07 -9.32 14.38
CA PRO A 318 3.11 -7.95 13.88
C PRO A 318 4.36 -7.64 13.04
N LEU A 319 5.51 -8.22 13.38
CA LEU A 319 6.80 -8.00 12.69
C LEU A 319 7.09 -8.96 11.55
N SER A 320 6.34 -10.05 11.40
CA SER A 320 6.60 -11.05 10.37
C SER A 320 6.55 -10.43 8.96
N PHE A 321 7.49 -10.85 8.09
CA PHE A 321 7.29 -10.66 6.67
C PHE A 321 6.25 -11.67 6.17
N TYR A 322 5.30 -11.22 5.38
CA TYR A 322 4.33 -12.05 4.68
C TYR A 322 3.88 -11.31 3.43
N GLN A 323 3.75 -11.99 2.30
CA GLN A 323 3.39 -11.38 1.02
C GLN A 323 2.01 -10.73 1.10
N VAL A 324 1.91 -9.48 0.62
CA VAL A 324 0.70 -8.65 0.81
C VAL A 324 -0.48 -9.02 -0.09
N ASN A 325 -0.26 -9.85 -1.12
CA ASN A 325 -1.28 -10.35 -2.03
C ASN A 325 -1.27 -11.88 -1.98
N PRO A 326 -1.99 -12.52 -1.07
CA PRO A 326 -1.92 -13.97 -0.88
C PRO A 326 -2.38 -14.75 -2.12
N VAL A 327 -3.41 -14.28 -2.82
CA VAL A 327 -3.95 -14.95 -4.02
C VAL A 327 -2.92 -15.03 -5.15
N GLN A 328 -2.21 -13.93 -5.40
CA GLN A 328 -1.15 -13.95 -6.42
C GLN A 328 0.13 -14.63 -5.93
N THR A 329 0.37 -14.62 -4.62
CA THR A 329 1.49 -15.36 -4.01
C THR A 329 1.35 -16.85 -4.21
N GLU A 330 0.14 -17.42 -4.05
CA GLU A 330 -0.12 -18.82 -4.34
C GLU A 330 0.23 -19.18 -5.78
N LYS A 331 -0.22 -18.39 -6.75
CA LYS A 331 0.09 -18.58 -8.18
C LYS A 331 1.58 -18.47 -8.46
N LEU A 332 2.23 -17.42 -7.92
CA LEU A 332 3.65 -17.17 -8.13
C LEU A 332 4.50 -18.33 -7.58
N TYR A 333 4.21 -18.77 -6.36
CA TYR A 333 4.99 -19.84 -5.73
C TYR A 333 4.71 -21.20 -6.36
N SER A 334 3.47 -21.47 -6.76
CA SER A 334 3.14 -22.69 -7.48
C SER A 334 3.82 -22.77 -8.83
N LEU A 335 3.86 -21.67 -9.58
CA LEU A 335 4.59 -21.60 -10.84
C LEU A 335 6.11 -21.75 -10.66
N ALA A 336 6.66 -21.14 -9.60
CA ALA A 336 8.07 -21.28 -9.26
C ALA A 336 8.43 -22.74 -8.91
N LEU A 337 7.56 -23.45 -8.17
CA LEU A 337 7.73 -24.87 -7.87
C LEU A 337 7.68 -25.73 -9.13
N GLU A 338 6.75 -25.43 -10.05
CA GLU A 338 6.66 -26.14 -11.32
C GLU A 338 7.95 -25.97 -12.15
N TYR A 339 8.41 -24.72 -12.31
CA TYR A 339 9.65 -24.45 -13.06
C TYR A 339 10.90 -25.02 -12.40
N ALA A 340 10.92 -25.12 -11.09
CA ALA A 340 12.04 -25.74 -10.36
C ALA A 340 12.15 -27.25 -10.64
N GLY A 341 11.06 -27.93 -11.00
CA GLY A 341 11.04 -29.35 -11.34
C GLY A 341 11.63 -30.24 -10.24
N LEU A 342 11.32 -29.92 -8.96
CA LEU A 342 11.94 -30.57 -7.80
C LEU A 342 11.63 -32.07 -7.78
N THR A 343 12.66 -32.88 -7.47
CA THR A 343 12.58 -34.35 -7.37
C THR A 343 12.50 -34.83 -5.92
N GLY A 344 12.63 -33.90 -4.95
CA GLY A 344 12.70 -34.20 -3.51
C GLY A 344 14.08 -34.65 -3.03
N LYS A 345 15.10 -34.52 -3.86
CA LYS A 345 16.49 -34.88 -3.56
C LYS A 345 17.43 -33.63 -3.50
N GLU A 346 16.89 -32.49 -3.80
CA GLU A 346 17.58 -31.20 -3.78
C GLU A 346 17.82 -30.78 -2.31
N THR A 347 19.00 -30.16 -2.03
CA THR A 347 19.39 -29.62 -0.72
C THR A 347 19.51 -28.10 -0.78
#